data_452ec14ee8a4834a68302b0d482ba2f2
#
_entry.id   452ec14ee8a4834a68302b0d482ba2f2
#
_cell.length_a   1.000
_cell.length_b   1.000
_cell.length_c   1.000
_cell.angle_alpha   90.00
_cell.angle_beta   90.00
_cell.angle_gamma   90.00
#
_symmetry.space_group_name_H-M   'P 1'
#
loop_
_entity.id
_entity.type
_entity.pdbx_description
1 polymer ?
#
loop_
_entity_poly.entity_id
_entity_poly.type
_entity_poly.pdbx_seq_one_letter_code
_entity_poly.pdbx_strand_id
1 'polypeptide(L)'
;MKRMIIKINEEFCNGCGNCVTACSEGALQIVNGKAKLVKENFCDGFGDCTGECPTGALTIEERTAKPFDEEATKKYLLKTRGKEAVWKMEETQKKHSTKEHIPLPCGCPGSMVQTLTIAEANTLRHLKRESQLRNWPVQLTLLPAKAPYYKDADLLVAADCCAYAYAGFHNDFIKDHTLIVGCPKLDNINAYREKLATILNENNIKSMTVTYMEVPCCMGLVRLVEDAVKQSGRDIPLKKVKIGIKGEVE
;
A
#
# COMPACT_ATOMS: atom_id res chain seq x y z
N MET A 1 15.66 -0.06 23.98
CA MET A 1 16.00 -0.85 22.79
C MET A 1 15.57 -0.08 21.55
N LYS A 2 16.21 -0.30 20.39
CA LYS A 2 15.71 0.25 19.12
C LYS A 2 14.43 -0.47 18.73
N ARG A 3 13.39 0.25 18.40
CA ARG A 3 12.11 -0.29 17.93
C ARG A 3 11.30 0.75 17.14
N MET A 4 10.34 0.28 16.40
CA MET A 4 9.36 1.12 15.71
C MET A 4 8.44 1.80 16.73
N ILE A 5 8.18 3.08 16.56
CA ILE A 5 7.29 3.89 17.40
C ILE A 5 6.70 5.03 16.58
N ILE A 6 5.54 5.50 16.99
CA ILE A 6 4.90 6.62 16.32
C ILE A 6 5.67 7.93 16.52
N LYS A 7 5.83 8.69 15.43
CA LYS A 7 6.31 10.07 15.41
C LYS A 7 5.17 10.99 15.03
N ILE A 8 5.04 12.10 15.74
CA ILE A 8 3.98 13.09 15.53
C ILE A 8 4.61 14.41 15.10
N ASN A 9 4.27 14.88 13.90
CA ASN A 9 4.59 16.23 13.47
C ASN A 9 3.46 17.17 13.92
N GLU A 10 3.73 17.96 14.94
CA GLU A 10 2.73 18.85 15.54
C GLU A 10 2.32 20.00 14.61
N GLU A 11 3.19 20.41 13.68
CA GLU A 11 2.86 21.46 12.71
C GLU A 11 1.74 21.03 11.76
N PHE A 12 1.78 19.76 11.32
CA PHE A 12 0.75 19.19 10.43
C PHE A 12 -0.49 18.69 11.17
N CYS A 13 -0.40 18.50 12.50
CA CYS A 13 -1.52 18.01 13.29
C CYS A 13 -2.60 19.08 13.46
N ASN A 14 -3.82 18.79 13.01
CA ASN A 14 -4.99 19.66 13.17
C ASN A 14 -5.85 19.32 14.41
N GLY A 15 -5.46 18.29 15.21
CA GLY A 15 -6.17 17.89 16.43
C GLY A 15 -7.48 17.16 16.22
N CYS A 16 -7.75 16.60 15.03
CA CYS A 16 -9.04 15.95 14.70
C CYS A 16 -9.39 14.73 15.58
N GLY A 17 -8.41 14.08 16.21
CA GLY A 17 -8.64 12.94 17.12
C GLY A 17 -8.78 11.57 16.44
N ASN A 18 -8.78 11.46 15.11
CA ASN A 18 -8.93 10.18 14.41
C ASN A 18 -7.90 9.13 14.86
N CYS A 19 -6.64 9.56 15.04
CA CYS A 19 -5.57 8.69 15.52
C CYS A 19 -5.80 8.17 16.95
N VAL A 20 -6.54 8.91 17.79
CA VAL A 20 -6.88 8.50 19.18
C VAL A 20 -7.92 7.38 19.17
N THR A 21 -8.89 7.44 18.25
CA THR A 21 -9.92 6.40 18.10
C THR A 21 -9.38 5.16 17.39
N ALA A 22 -8.40 5.32 16.49
CA ALA A 22 -7.76 4.24 15.76
C ALA A 22 -6.74 3.45 16.60
N CYS A 23 -6.17 4.07 17.65
CA CYS A 23 -5.20 3.40 18.50
C CYS A 23 -5.90 2.48 19.50
N SER A 24 -5.82 1.16 19.29
CA SER A 24 -6.39 0.15 20.18
C SER A 24 -5.68 0.12 21.55
N GLU A 25 -4.41 0.45 21.60
CA GLU A 25 -3.61 0.54 22.83
C GLU A 25 -3.90 1.81 23.64
N GLY A 26 -4.64 2.78 23.06
CA GLY A 26 -4.92 4.05 23.71
C GLY A 26 -3.67 4.89 24.00
N ALA A 27 -2.61 4.67 23.23
CA ALA A 27 -1.33 5.36 23.41
C ALA A 27 -1.36 6.85 23.02
N LEU A 28 -2.40 7.30 22.31
CA LEU A 28 -2.55 8.66 21.82
C LEU A 28 -3.68 9.43 22.54
N GLN A 29 -3.47 10.72 22.74
CA GLN A 29 -4.48 11.66 23.25
C GLN A 29 -4.32 13.02 22.59
N ILE A 30 -5.38 13.85 22.60
CA ILE A 30 -5.29 15.25 22.18
C ILE A 30 -4.99 16.12 23.41
N VAL A 31 -3.90 16.86 23.33
CA VAL A 31 -3.47 17.82 24.36
C VAL A 31 -3.21 19.16 23.67
N ASN A 32 -3.87 20.21 24.11
CA ASN A 32 -3.77 21.55 23.52
C ASN A 32 -4.00 21.56 22.00
N GLY A 33 -4.99 20.79 21.52
CA GLY A 33 -5.33 20.70 20.10
C GLY A 33 -4.35 19.92 19.22
N LYS A 34 -3.40 19.17 19.81
CA LYS A 34 -2.42 18.36 19.09
C LYS A 34 -2.40 16.93 19.63
N ALA A 35 -2.15 15.96 18.74
CA ALA A 35 -1.95 14.58 19.16
C ALA A 35 -0.62 14.44 19.94
N LYS A 36 -0.65 13.70 21.03
CA LYS A 36 0.52 13.41 21.88
C LYS A 36 0.50 11.93 22.29
N LEU A 37 1.68 11.34 22.46
CA LEU A 37 1.82 10.03 23.13
C LEU A 37 1.57 10.18 24.63
N VAL A 38 0.70 9.35 25.18
CA VAL A 38 0.47 9.25 26.64
C VAL A 38 1.72 8.74 27.33
N LYS A 39 2.25 7.61 26.83
CA LYS A 39 3.53 7.02 27.22
C LYS A 39 4.10 6.21 26.07
N GLU A 40 5.41 6.20 25.92
CA GLU A 40 6.08 5.45 24.86
C GLU A 40 5.81 3.94 24.94
N ASN A 41 5.80 3.39 26.15
CA ASN A 41 5.57 1.96 26.38
C ASN A 41 4.12 1.51 26.20
N PHE A 42 3.20 2.43 25.88
CA PHE A 42 1.82 2.08 25.47
C PHE A 42 1.68 1.93 23.95
N CYS A 43 2.61 2.49 23.17
CA CYS A 43 2.60 2.31 21.72
C CYS A 43 3.31 1.01 21.36
N ASP A 44 2.65 0.11 20.65
CA ASP A 44 3.24 -1.16 20.16
C ASP A 44 4.10 -0.96 18.90
N GLY A 45 3.91 0.14 18.15
CA GLY A 45 4.69 0.48 16.97
C GLY A 45 4.16 -0.08 15.66
N PHE A 46 3.00 -0.74 15.64
CA PHE A 46 2.40 -1.28 14.42
C PHE A 46 1.85 -0.21 13.48
N GLY A 47 1.41 0.93 14.01
CA GLY A 47 1.06 2.09 13.20
C GLY A 47 -0.36 2.13 12.64
N ASP A 48 -1.30 1.37 13.17
CA ASP A 48 -2.72 1.39 12.78
C ASP A 48 -3.32 2.81 12.78
N CYS A 49 -2.82 3.68 13.68
CA CYS A 49 -3.24 5.06 13.79
C CYS A 49 -2.74 5.99 12.67
N THR A 50 -1.70 5.61 11.90
CA THR A 50 -1.12 6.47 10.85
C THR A 50 -2.03 6.61 9.66
N GLY A 51 -2.71 5.53 9.26
CA GLY A 51 -3.64 5.50 8.13
C GLY A 51 -4.88 6.38 8.33
N GLU A 52 -5.24 6.70 9.57
CA GLU A 52 -6.40 7.51 9.91
C GLU A 52 -6.11 9.02 10.01
N CYS A 53 -4.85 9.42 9.80
CA CYS A 53 -4.45 10.82 9.89
C CYS A 53 -4.68 11.55 8.56
N PRO A 54 -5.67 12.46 8.45
CA PRO A 54 -6.00 13.11 7.18
C PRO A 54 -4.93 14.12 6.73
N THR A 55 -4.04 14.54 7.63
CA THR A 55 -2.98 15.52 7.34
C THR A 55 -1.59 14.89 7.21
N GLY A 56 -1.47 13.56 7.39
CA GLY A 56 -0.18 12.87 7.37
C GLY A 56 0.75 13.27 8.52
N ALA A 57 0.21 13.84 9.62
CA ALA A 57 1.00 14.27 10.77
C ALA A 57 1.62 13.13 11.58
N LEU A 58 1.16 11.88 11.37
CA LEU A 58 1.68 10.70 12.05
C LEU A 58 2.50 9.85 11.09
N THR A 59 3.70 9.48 11.53
CA THR A 59 4.61 8.56 10.85
C THR A 59 5.18 7.56 11.85
N ILE A 60 5.79 6.49 11.35
CA ILE A 60 6.53 5.53 12.18
C ILE A 60 8.02 5.79 11.98
N GLU A 61 8.78 5.80 13.07
CA GLU A 61 10.24 5.88 13.02
C GLU A 61 10.88 4.78 13.88
N GLU A 62 12.06 4.34 13.51
CA GLU A 62 12.87 3.48 14.38
C GLU A 62 13.73 4.35 15.30
N ARG A 63 13.51 4.27 16.61
CA ARG A 63 14.35 4.96 17.60
C ARG A 63 14.47 4.17 18.91
N THR A 64 15.39 4.60 19.75
CA THR A 64 15.49 4.05 21.09
C THR A 64 14.29 4.49 21.92
N ALA A 65 13.49 3.52 22.35
CA ALA A 65 12.29 3.75 23.15
C ALA A 65 12.11 2.62 24.18
N LYS A 66 11.27 2.87 25.20
CA LYS A 66 10.89 1.84 26.17
C LYS A 66 10.13 0.72 25.46
N PRO A 67 10.35 -0.57 25.82
CA PRO A 67 9.59 -1.68 25.25
C PRO A 67 8.09 -1.49 25.47
N PHE A 68 7.28 -2.06 24.59
CA PHE A 68 5.84 -2.12 24.77
C PHE A 68 5.51 -2.92 26.02
N ASP A 69 4.63 -2.39 26.85
CA ASP A 69 4.21 -2.99 28.13
C ASP A 69 2.70 -3.27 28.03
N GLU A 70 2.40 -4.50 27.62
CA GLU A 70 1.03 -4.94 27.40
C GLU A 70 0.20 -4.89 28.69
N GLU A 71 0.77 -5.30 29.82
CA GLU A 71 0.04 -5.32 31.10
C GLU A 71 -0.27 -3.92 31.61
N ALA A 72 0.71 -2.99 31.54
CA ALA A 72 0.51 -1.62 31.93
C ALA A 72 -0.53 -0.95 31.01
N THR A 73 -0.53 -1.27 29.71
CA THR A 73 -1.49 -0.76 28.73
C THR A 73 -2.90 -1.29 29.03
N LYS A 74 -3.07 -2.60 29.34
CA LYS A 74 -4.37 -3.17 29.74
C LYS A 74 -4.92 -2.51 31.02
N LYS A 75 -4.09 -2.31 32.04
CA LYS A 75 -4.49 -1.62 33.27
C LYS A 75 -4.93 -0.18 33.00
N TYR A 76 -4.22 0.52 32.12
CA TYR A 76 -4.57 1.89 31.72
C TYR A 76 -5.90 1.93 30.97
N LEU A 77 -6.09 1.07 29.97
CA LEU A 77 -7.34 0.98 29.19
C LEU A 77 -8.53 0.62 30.05
N LEU A 78 -8.36 -0.35 30.96
CA LEU A 78 -9.43 -0.75 31.88
C LEU A 78 -9.90 0.43 32.73
N LYS A 79 -8.96 1.24 33.22
CA LYS A 79 -9.26 2.41 34.07
C LYS A 79 -9.89 3.58 33.26
N THR A 80 -9.50 3.78 32.02
CA THR A 80 -9.87 4.98 31.23
C THR A 80 -10.96 4.75 30.22
N ARG A 81 -11.07 3.53 29.63
CA ARG A 81 -11.99 3.21 28.52
C ARG A 81 -12.82 1.94 28.78
N GLY A 82 -12.60 1.23 29.90
CA GLY A 82 -13.37 0.07 30.29
C GLY A 82 -12.94 -1.26 29.65
N LYS A 83 -13.70 -2.34 29.95
CA LYS A 83 -13.36 -3.72 29.54
C LYS A 83 -13.40 -3.95 28.04
N GLU A 84 -14.28 -3.28 27.33
CA GLU A 84 -14.43 -3.40 25.88
C GLU A 84 -13.16 -2.92 25.12
N ALA A 85 -12.52 -1.85 25.60
CA ALA A 85 -11.28 -1.36 25.03
C ALA A 85 -10.10 -2.35 25.23
N VAL A 86 -10.07 -3.04 26.39
CA VAL A 86 -9.09 -4.09 26.64
C VAL A 86 -9.29 -5.27 25.70
N TRP A 87 -10.52 -5.72 25.51
CA TRP A 87 -10.84 -6.80 24.57
C TRP A 87 -10.45 -6.46 23.13
N LYS A 88 -10.78 -5.24 22.68
CA LYS A 88 -10.41 -4.76 21.34
C LYS A 88 -8.88 -4.74 21.15
N MET A 89 -8.14 -4.27 22.15
CA MET A 89 -6.68 -4.29 22.13
C MET A 89 -6.13 -5.73 22.01
N GLU A 90 -6.63 -6.67 22.82
CA GLU A 90 -6.19 -8.07 22.77
C GLU A 90 -6.49 -8.72 21.42
N GLU A 91 -7.62 -8.42 20.81
CA GLU A 91 -7.95 -8.91 19.48
C GLU A 91 -7.02 -8.34 18.41
N THR A 92 -6.66 -7.06 18.51
CA THR A 92 -5.70 -6.42 17.62
C THR A 92 -4.30 -7.02 17.79
N GLN A 93 -3.82 -7.21 19.01
CA GLN A 93 -2.52 -7.83 19.30
C GLN A 93 -2.43 -9.27 18.78
N LYS A 94 -3.50 -10.06 18.85
CA LYS A 94 -3.57 -11.39 18.24
C LYS A 94 -3.40 -11.33 16.72
N LYS A 95 -4.03 -10.35 16.06
CA LYS A 95 -3.86 -10.12 14.62
C LYS A 95 -2.43 -9.73 14.26
N HIS A 96 -1.75 -8.97 15.11
CA HIS A 96 -0.35 -8.59 14.93
C HIS A 96 0.62 -9.78 15.11
N SER A 97 0.38 -10.67 16.06
CA SER A 97 1.25 -11.82 16.34
C SER A 97 1.18 -12.95 15.30
N THR A 98 0.14 -13.00 14.48
CA THR A 98 -0.03 -14.03 13.43
C THR A 98 0.52 -13.63 12.06
N LYS A 99 1.04 -12.40 11.92
CA LYS A 99 1.58 -11.91 10.65
C LYS A 99 3.10 -11.98 10.66
N GLU A 100 3.68 -12.81 9.77
CA GLU A 100 5.09 -12.67 9.40
C GLU A 100 5.32 -11.27 8.80
N HIS A 101 6.10 -10.46 9.49
CA HIS A 101 6.38 -9.08 9.11
C HIS A 101 7.30 -9.01 7.89
N ILE A 102 6.75 -8.62 6.75
CA ILE A 102 7.50 -7.85 5.75
C ILE A 102 7.27 -6.38 6.13
N PRO A 103 8.29 -5.63 6.59
CA PRO A 103 8.09 -4.26 7.03
C PRO A 103 7.76 -3.37 5.83
N LEU A 104 6.51 -2.94 5.72
CA LEU A 104 6.08 -1.88 4.83
C LEU A 104 6.03 -0.55 5.61
N PRO A 105 6.25 0.59 4.95
CA PRO A 105 6.35 1.89 5.62
C PRO A 105 5.09 2.34 6.36
N CYS A 106 3.93 1.74 6.08
CA CYS A 106 2.69 1.96 6.84
C CYS A 106 1.92 0.65 7.00
N GLY A 107 1.45 0.34 8.20
CA GLY A 107 0.67 -0.87 8.52
C GLY A 107 -0.80 -0.83 8.09
N CYS A 108 -1.20 0.07 7.17
CA CYS A 108 -2.59 0.14 6.72
C CYS A 108 -2.95 -1.04 5.79
N PRO A 109 -4.17 -1.59 5.87
CA PRO A 109 -4.61 -2.68 4.99
C PRO A 109 -4.48 -2.39 3.49
N GLY A 110 -4.52 -1.10 3.10
CA GLY A 110 -4.37 -0.66 1.71
C GLY A 110 -2.97 -0.84 1.13
N SER A 111 -1.92 -0.96 1.97
CA SER A 111 -0.52 -1.15 1.54
C SER A 111 0.04 -2.53 1.86
N MET A 112 -0.75 -3.42 2.48
CA MET A 112 -0.30 -4.78 2.79
C MET A 112 -0.17 -5.63 1.54
N VAL A 113 0.97 -6.31 1.38
CA VAL A 113 1.21 -7.27 0.29
C VAL A 113 0.24 -8.45 0.40
N GLN A 114 -0.49 -8.73 -0.66
CA GLN A 114 -1.37 -9.88 -0.78
C GLN A 114 -1.22 -10.51 -2.16
N THR A 115 -1.00 -11.82 -2.20
CA THR A 115 -1.16 -12.63 -3.40
C THR A 115 -2.60 -13.11 -3.42
N LEU A 116 -3.35 -12.74 -4.44
CA LEU A 116 -4.76 -13.11 -4.56
C LEU A 116 -4.90 -14.39 -5.39
N THR A 117 -5.64 -15.36 -4.87
CA THR A 117 -6.02 -16.56 -5.61
C THR A 117 -7.33 -16.29 -6.34
N ILE A 118 -7.37 -16.60 -7.65
CA ILE A 118 -8.60 -16.53 -8.42
C ILE A 118 -9.40 -17.79 -8.07
N ALA A 119 -10.63 -17.62 -7.53
CA ALA A 119 -11.54 -18.73 -7.30
C ALA A 119 -11.90 -19.37 -8.64
N GLU A 120 -11.86 -20.72 -8.72
CA GLU A 120 -12.32 -21.45 -9.91
C GLU A 120 -13.77 -21.07 -10.21
N ALA A 121 -14.02 -20.72 -11.48
CA ALA A 121 -15.32 -20.23 -11.94
C ALA A 121 -16.41 -21.27 -11.64
N ASN A 122 -17.32 -20.91 -10.75
CA ASN A 122 -18.51 -21.72 -10.49
C ASN A 122 -19.48 -21.50 -11.67
N THR A 123 -19.75 -22.53 -12.45
CA THR A 123 -20.43 -22.54 -13.74
C THR A 123 -21.83 -21.94 -13.81
N LEU A 124 -22.37 -21.41 -12.72
CA LEU A 124 -23.72 -20.82 -12.63
C LEU A 124 -23.76 -19.28 -12.45
N ARG A 125 -22.61 -18.58 -12.54
CA ARG A 125 -22.55 -17.12 -12.43
C ARG A 125 -22.35 -16.40 -13.76
N HIS A 126 -23.17 -16.67 -14.75
CA HIS A 126 -23.08 -16.11 -16.11
C HIS A 126 -23.24 -14.58 -16.26
N LEU A 127 -23.35 -13.80 -15.17
CA LEU A 127 -23.54 -12.34 -15.26
C LEU A 127 -22.57 -11.49 -14.40
N LYS A 128 -21.68 -12.08 -13.60
CA LYS A 128 -20.66 -11.31 -12.87
C LYS A 128 -19.28 -11.64 -13.42
N ARG A 129 -18.63 -10.68 -14.04
CA ARG A 129 -17.20 -10.77 -14.39
C ARG A 129 -16.41 -10.81 -13.10
N GLU A 130 -15.62 -11.86 -12.89
CA GLU A 130 -14.75 -12.01 -11.72
C GLU A 130 -13.49 -11.15 -11.86
N SER A 131 -12.98 -10.65 -10.72
CA SER A 131 -11.71 -9.95 -10.69
C SER A 131 -10.58 -10.87 -11.13
N GLN A 132 -9.72 -10.37 -12.02
CA GLN A 132 -8.50 -11.05 -12.45
C GLN A 132 -7.26 -10.58 -11.70
N LEU A 133 -7.45 -9.78 -10.62
CA LEU A 133 -6.37 -9.21 -9.84
C LEU A 133 -5.63 -10.31 -9.05
N ARG A 134 -4.29 -10.33 -9.14
CA ARG A 134 -3.42 -11.34 -8.52
C ARG A 134 -2.52 -10.79 -7.43
N ASN A 135 -2.41 -9.47 -7.30
CA ASN A 135 -1.58 -8.83 -6.30
C ASN A 135 -2.27 -7.65 -5.63
N TRP A 136 -1.84 -7.37 -4.44
CA TRP A 136 -2.18 -6.16 -3.70
C TRP A 136 -0.96 -5.72 -2.87
N PRO A 137 -0.65 -4.44 -2.76
CA PRO A 137 -1.28 -3.28 -3.41
C PRO A 137 -1.04 -3.25 -4.93
N VAL A 138 -1.68 -2.31 -5.65
CA VAL A 138 -1.50 -2.11 -7.10
C VAL A 138 -0.83 -0.78 -7.42
N GLN A 139 -1.00 0.23 -6.57
CA GLN A 139 -0.47 1.57 -6.78
C GLN A 139 1.06 1.56 -6.61
N LEU A 140 1.80 2.06 -7.61
CA LEU A 140 3.27 1.97 -7.66
C LEU A 140 3.95 2.54 -6.42
N THR A 141 3.43 3.63 -5.85
CA THR A 141 3.96 4.22 -4.61
C THR A 141 3.92 3.24 -3.43
N LEU A 142 2.88 2.40 -3.34
CA LEU A 142 2.64 1.47 -2.24
C LEU A 142 3.33 0.12 -2.42
N LEU A 143 3.71 -0.23 -3.65
CA LEU A 143 4.33 -1.52 -3.96
C LEU A 143 5.68 -1.67 -3.26
N PRO A 144 6.00 -2.81 -2.65
CA PRO A 144 7.35 -3.10 -2.16
C PRO A 144 8.29 -3.38 -3.33
N ALA A 145 9.60 -3.21 -3.11
CA ALA A 145 10.62 -3.56 -4.11
C ALA A 145 10.67 -5.07 -4.37
N LYS A 146 10.38 -5.90 -3.36
CA LYS A 146 10.32 -7.36 -3.43
C LYS A 146 8.98 -7.88 -2.93
N ALA A 147 8.37 -8.81 -3.69
CA ALA A 147 7.18 -9.52 -3.26
C ALA A 147 7.07 -10.87 -4.02
N PRO A 148 6.37 -11.85 -3.45
CA PRO A 148 6.21 -13.17 -4.08
C PRO A 148 5.59 -13.13 -5.48
N TYR A 149 4.70 -12.16 -5.74
CA TYR A 149 4.01 -12.01 -7.02
C TYR A 149 4.88 -11.45 -8.15
N TYR A 150 6.14 -11.02 -7.88
CA TYR A 150 7.10 -10.64 -8.92
C TYR A 150 7.92 -11.81 -9.47
N LYS A 151 7.87 -12.97 -8.80
CA LYS A 151 8.65 -14.12 -9.24
C LYS A 151 8.17 -14.59 -10.62
N ASP A 152 9.05 -14.49 -11.61
CA ASP A 152 8.78 -14.88 -13.00
C ASP A 152 7.50 -14.24 -13.58
N ALA A 153 7.23 -12.98 -13.21
CA ALA A 153 6.00 -12.31 -13.54
C ALA A 153 6.04 -11.63 -14.91
N ASP A 154 4.88 -11.60 -15.56
CA ASP A 154 4.56 -10.66 -16.61
C ASP A 154 3.95 -9.41 -15.95
N LEU A 155 4.63 -8.25 -16.06
CA LEU A 155 4.17 -7.02 -15.43
C LEU A 155 3.24 -6.23 -16.37
N LEU A 156 2.12 -5.76 -15.81
CA LEU A 156 1.28 -4.75 -16.43
C LEU A 156 1.45 -3.42 -15.71
N VAL A 157 2.01 -2.42 -16.37
CA VAL A 157 2.06 -1.03 -15.87
C VAL A 157 0.93 -0.26 -16.54
N ALA A 158 -0.10 0.09 -15.78
CA ALA A 158 -1.31 0.73 -16.30
C ALA A 158 -1.43 2.18 -15.83
N ALA A 159 -1.77 3.09 -16.74
CA ALA A 159 -2.21 4.42 -16.33
C ALA A 159 -3.58 4.34 -15.63
N ASP A 160 -3.78 5.14 -14.59
CA ASP A 160 -4.97 5.12 -13.73
C ASP A 160 -6.29 5.13 -14.51
N CYS A 161 -6.36 5.83 -15.63
CA CYS A 161 -7.58 5.99 -16.42
C CYS A 161 -7.91 4.78 -17.31
N CYS A 162 -6.95 3.89 -17.59
CA CYS A 162 -7.11 2.82 -18.60
C CYS A 162 -8.24 1.85 -18.26
N ALA A 163 -8.31 1.42 -16.99
CA ALA A 163 -9.33 0.46 -16.54
C ALA A 163 -10.75 1.04 -16.56
N TYR A 164 -10.90 2.36 -16.49
CA TYR A 164 -12.19 3.04 -16.57
C TYR A 164 -12.63 3.29 -18.01
N ALA A 165 -11.66 3.51 -18.91
CA ALA A 165 -11.94 3.74 -20.31
C ALA A 165 -12.28 2.44 -21.06
N TYR A 166 -11.61 1.34 -20.73
CA TYR A 166 -11.76 0.05 -21.42
C TYR A 166 -12.48 -1.00 -20.56
N ALA A 167 -13.70 -1.33 -20.91
CA ALA A 167 -14.55 -2.25 -20.13
C ALA A 167 -14.02 -3.70 -20.02
N GLY A 168 -13.18 -4.14 -20.97
CA GLY A 168 -12.55 -5.47 -20.97
C GLY A 168 -11.27 -5.59 -20.14
N PHE A 169 -10.85 -4.53 -19.44
CA PHE A 169 -9.52 -4.38 -18.87
C PHE A 169 -9.07 -5.56 -17.98
N HIS A 170 -9.97 -6.11 -17.17
CA HIS A 170 -9.65 -7.27 -16.33
C HIS A 170 -9.28 -8.52 -17.14
N ASN A 171 -10.04 -8.82 -18.18
CA ASN A 171 -9.86 -10.06 -18.97
C ASN A 171 -8.69 -9.95 -19.96
N ASP A 172 -8.48 -8.76 -20.54
CA ASP A 172 -7.57 -8.59 -21.67
C ASP A 172 -6.20 -8.10 -21.24
N PHE A 173 -6.10 -7.47 -20.02
CA PHE A 173 -4.86 -6.90 -19.53
C PHE A 173 -4.45 -7.39 -18.13
N ILE A 174 -5.37 -7.42 -17.14
CA ILE A 174 -5.00 -7.84 -15.78
C ILE A 174 -4.79 -9.34 -15.68
N LYS A 175 -5.57 -10.12 -16.43
CA LYS A 175 -5.45 -11.59 -16.44
C LYS A 175 -4.01 -11.99 -16.76
N ASP A 176 -3.47 -12.87 -15.92
CA ASP A 176 -2.12 -13.43 -16.01
C ASP A 176 -0.96 -12.42 -15.83
N HIS A 177 -1.25 -11.19 -15.40
CA HIS A 177 -0.25 -10.17 -15.11
C HIS A 177 -0.21 -9.79 -13.62
N THR A 178 0.95 -9.30 -13.18
CA THR A 178 1.10 -8.56 -11.94
C THR A 178 0.89 -7.08 -12.25
N LEU A 179 -0.13 -6.48 -11.62
CA LEU A 179 -0.58 -5.13 -11.93
C LEU A 179 0.18 -4.06 -11.12
N ILE A 180 0.64 -3.05 -11.83
CA ILE A 180 1.18 -1.79 -11.30
C ILE A 180 0.37 -0.65 -11.89
N VAL A 181 -0.13 0.26 -11.05
CA VAL A 181 -0.96 1.40 -11.46
C VAL A 181 -0.31 2.71 -11.07
N GLY A 182 -0.42 3.74 -11.91
CA GLY A 182 0.09 5.07 -11.61
C GLY A 182 -0.26 6.13 -12.63
N CYS A 183 -0.21 7.40 -12.21
CA CYS A 183 -0.48 8.55 -13.07
C CYS A 183 0.74 9.49 -13.17
N PRO A 184 1.37 9.65 -14.34
CA PRO A 184 2.55 10.49 -14.48
C PRO A 184 2.27 11.99 -14.31
N LYS A 185 0.99 12.39 -14.32
CA LYS A 185 0.57 13.79 -14.14
C LYS A 185 0.30 14.13 -12.67
N LEU A 186 -0.20 13.17 -11.89
CA LEU A 186 -0.60 13.39 -10.51
C LEU A 186 0.48 12.97 -9.50
N ASP A 187 1.33 12.02 -9.89
CA ASP A 187 2.31 11.40 -9.02
C ASP A 187 3.73 11.92 -9.26
N ASN A 188 4.64 11.62 -8.33
CA ASN A 188 6.05 11.98 -8.45
C ASN A 188 6.77 11.04 -9.44
N ILE A 189 6.95 11.48 -10.67
CA ILE A 189 7.54 10.69 -11.77
C ILE A 189 8.99 10.24 -11.47
N ASN A 190 9.77 11.00 -10.71
CA ASN A 190 11.16 10.63 -10.36
C ASN A 190 11.15 9.49 -9.33
N ALA A 191 10.30 9.59 -8.30
CA ALA A 191 10.13 8.50 -7.33
C ALA A 191 9.61 7.22 -8.01
N TYR A 192 8.75 7.34 -9.01
CA TYR A 192 8.28 6.21 -9.81
C TYR A 192 9.39 5.55 -10.61
N ARG A 193 10.27 6.35 -11.22
CA ARG A 193 11.42 5.84 -11.99
C ARG A 193 12.36 5.02 -11.12
N GLU A 194 12.75 5.56 -9.97
CA GLU A 194 13.61 4.87 -9.01
C GLU A 194 12.96 3.58 -8.48
N LYS A 195 11.69 3.65 -8.14
CA LYS A 195 10.92 2.51 -7.62
C LYS A 195 10.81 1.39 -8.65
N LEU A 196 10.42 1.71 -9.88
CA LEU A 196 10.28 0.73 -10.95
C LEU A 196 11.63 0.10 -11.32
N ALA A 197 12.70 0.89 -11.42
CA ALA A 197 14.05 0.38 -11.64
C ALA A 197 14.46 -0.59 -10.52
N THR A 198 14.18 -0.27 -9.27
CA THR A 198 14.45 -1.16 -8.13
C THR A 198 13.68 -2.47 -8.25
N ILE A 199 12.38 -2.42 -8.57
CA ILE A 199 11.56 -3.63 -8.78
C ILE A 199 12.16 -4.50 -9.89
N LEU A 200 12.56 -3.92 -11.01
CA LEU A 200 13.15 -4.65 -12.13
C LEU A 200 14.52 -5.27 -11.79
N ASN A 201 15.33 -4.59 -11.00
CA ASN A 201 16.67 -5.08 -10.61
C ASN A 201 16.60 -6.20 -9.57
N GLU A 202 15.63 -6.13 -8.66
CA GLU A 202 15.55 -7.07 -7.53
C GLU A 202 14.70 -8.32 -7.81
N ASN A 203 13.99 -8.37 -8.95
CA ASN A 203 13.09 -9.47 -9.26
C ASN A 203 13.30 -10.02 -10.67
N ASN A 204 12.97 -11.29 -10.88
CA ASN A 204 13.03 -11.92 -12.21
C ASN A 204 11.72 -11.64 -12.98
N ILE A 205 11.70 -10.54 -13.74
CA ILE A 205 10.55 -10.16 -14.58
C ILE A 205 10.72 -10.74 -15.98
N LYS A 206 9.69 -11.40 -16.51
CA LYS A 206 9.69 -12.02 -17.84
C LYS A 206 9.38 -11.05 -18.96
N SER A 207 8.34 -10.25 -18.78
CA SER A 207 7.90 -9.27 -19.77
C SER A 207 7.22 -8.08 -19.09
N MET A 208 7.07 -6.98 -19.85
CA MET A 208 6.33 -5.81 -19.42
C MET A 208 5.32 -5.40 -20.49
N THR A 209 4.13 -5.05 -20.05
CA THR A 209 3.12 -4.37 -20.86
C THR A 209 2.83 -3.01 -20.22
N VAL A 210 2.88 -1.93 -20.99
CA VAL A 210 2.41 -0.61 -20.55
C VAL A 210 1.14 -0.25 -21.27
N THR A 211 0.04 -0.01 -20.51
CA THR A 211 -1.20 0.53 -21.03
C THR A 211 -1.33 2.01 -20.70
N TYR A 212 -1.64 2.84 -21.69
CA TYR A 212 -1.68 4.28 -21.54
C TYR A 212 -2.82 4.88 -22.40
N MET A 213 -3.37 6.01 -21.93
CA MET A 213 -4.40 6.72 -22.66
C MET A 213 -3.81 7.49 -23.85
N GLU A 214 -4.61 7.73 -24.87
CA GLU A 214 -4.26 8.56 -26.05
C GLU A 214 -3.90 10.01 -25.72
N VAL A 215 -4.16 10.46 -24.48
CA VAL A 215 -3.91 11.84 -24.05
C VAL A 215 -2.40 12.10 -23.78
N PRO A 216 -1.91 13.32 -24.09
CA PRO A 216 -0.47 13.62 -24.03
C PRO A 216 0.20 13.37 -22.66
N CYS A 217 -0.54 13.56 -21.55
CA CYS A 217 0.01 13.36 -20.21
C CYS A 217 0.42 11.91 -19.93
N CYS A 218 -0.23 10.91 -20.57
CA CYS A 218 0.09 9.50 -20.38
C CYS A 218 1.41 9.07 -21.04
N MET A 219 1.94 9.83 -22.01
CA MET A 219 3.26 9.53 -22.60
C MET A 219 4.40 9.56 -21.59
N GLY A 220 4.22 10.27 -20.47
CA GLY A 220 5.17 10.25 -19.34
C GLY A 220 5.34 8.86 -18.74
N LEU A 221 4.26 8.07 -18.65
CA LEU A 221 4.32 6.69 -18.14
C LEU A 221 5.08 5.77 -19.10
N VAL A 222 4.86 5.89 -20.40
CA VAL A 222 5.56 5.10 -21.42
C VAL A 222 7.06 5.34 -21.32
N ARG A 223 7.49 6.61 -21.30
CA ARG A 223 8.90 6.99 -21.16
C ARG A 223 9.52 6.47 -19.86
N LEU A 224 8.78 6.57 -18.76
CA LEU A 224 9.22 6.06 -17.47
C LEU A 224 9.51 4.56 -17.52
N VAL A 225 8.61 3.77 -18.13
CA VAL A 225 8.78 2.32 -18.28
C VAL A 225 9.98 2.00 -19.19
N GLU A 226 10.10 2.69 -20.33
CA GLU A 226 11.25 2.54 -21.24
C GLU A 226 12.59 2.84 -20.54
N ASP A 227 12.64 3.93 -19.77
CA ASP A 227 13.83 4.33 -19.02
C ASP A 227 14.17 3.29 -17.94
N ALA A 228 13.18 2.78 -17.21
CA ALA A 228 13.40 1.77 -16.19
C ALA A 228 13.92 0.44 -16.77
N VAL A 229 13.40 0.00 -17.91
CA VAL A 229 13.88 -1.18 -18.62
C VAL A 229 15.34 -0.96 -19.06
N LYS A 230 15.67 0.18 -19.65
CA LYS A 230 17.05 0.51 -20.04
C LYS A 230 17.99 0.54 -18.84
N GLN A 231 17.58 1.14 -17.73
CA GLN A 231 18.39 1.25 -16.51
C GLN A 231 18.63 -0.11 -15.83
N SER A 232 17.71 -1.04 -15.97
CA SER A 232 17.87 -2.40 -15.42
C SER A 232 18.97 -3.20 -16.11
N GLY A 233 19.42 -2.78 -17.32
CA GLY A 233 20.41 -3.49 -18.12
C GLY A 233 19.97 -4.88 -18.59
N ARG A 234 18.69 -5.23 -18.41
CA ARG A 234 18.12 -6.52 -18.77
C ARG A 234 17.34 -6.43 -20.08
N ASP A 235 17.37 -7.51 -20.84
CA ASP A 235 16.56 -7.64 -22.06
C ASP A 235 15.14 -8.09 -21.67
N ILE A 236 14.28 -7.13 -21.32
CA ILE A 236 12.88 -7.37 -20.93
C ILE A 236 11.98 -6.95 -22.08
N PRO A 237 11.23 -7.87 -22.72
CA PRO A 237 10.29 -7.53 -23.76
C PRO A 237 9.26 -6.51 -23.26
N LEU A 238 9.08 -5.39 -23.99
CA LEU A 238 8.14 -4.31 -23.64
C LEU A 238 7.07 -4.16 -24.73
N LYS A 239 5.82 -4.44 -24.37
CA LYS A 239 4.64 -4.15 -25.19
C LYS A 239 4.02 -2.81 -24.76
N LYS A 240 3.66 -1.96 -25.72
CA LYS A 240 2.96 -0.69 -25.51
C LYS A 240 1.56 -0.78 -26.10
N VAL A 241 0.55 -0.43 -25.32
CA VAL A 241 -0.85 -0.50 -25.75
C VAL A 241 -1.52 0.84 -25.44
N LYS A 242 -1.98 1.51 -26.48
CA LYS A 242 -2.69 2.77 -26.37
C LYS A 242 -4.20 2.50 -26.25
N ILE A 243 -4.86 3.19 -25.32
CA ILE A 243 -6.30 3.11 -25.10
C ILE A 243 -6.91 4.49 -25.37
N GLY A 244 -7.88 4.51 -26.25
CA GLY A 244 -8.67 5.70 -26.54
C GLY A 244 -9.65 6.04 -25.41
N ILE A 245 -10.07 7.32 -25.33
CA ILE A 245 -11.04 7.78 -24.33
C ILE A 245 -12.39 7.03 -24.46
N LYS A 246 -12.72 6.58 -25.66
CA LYS A 246 -13.94 5.81 -25.94
C LYS A 246 -13.77 4.30 -25.78
N GLY A 247 -12.57 3.85 -25.37
CA GLY A 247 -12.27 2.44 -25.12
C GLY A 247 -11.71 1.67 -26.31
N GLU A 248 -11.29 2.34 -27.38
CA GLU A 248 -10.57 1.68 -28.48
C GLU A 248 -9.16 1.25 -27.99
N VAL A 249 -8.69 0.09 -28.47
CA VAL A 249 -7.37 -0.46 -28.12
C VAL A 249 -6.50 -0.50 -29.37
N GLU A 250 -5.32 0.13 -29.32
CA GLU A 250 -4.35 0.23 -30.45
C GLU A 250 -2.96 -0.28 -30.04
#